data_04ac9fe74141bebadaa2c5a9d94387b1
#
_entry.id   04ac9fe74141bebadaa2c5a9d94387b1
#
_cell.length_a   1.000
_cell.length_b   1.000
_cell.length_c   1.000
_cell.angle_alpha   90.00
_cell.angle_beta   90.00
_cell.angle_gamma   90.00
#
_symmetry.space_group_name_H-M   'P 1'
#
loop_
_entity.id
_entity.type
_entity.pdbx_description
1 polymer ?
#
loop_
_entity_poly.entity_id
_entity_poly.type
_entity_poly.pdbx_seq_one_letter_code
_entity_poly.pdbx_strand_id
1 'polypeptide(L)'
;DASEAANTQFRNAVWGLYEAPAREKLWSGGFVNPAENSMTLVDYGQVKVTNGQQGSRSNSTKLYTIPGEPCRAPANGVVVLARNLALTGNTVVIDHGAGMRSYLYGLQALAVSEGQTVEKGQAVGALGEELTMDFKLGSKSVNPWLLFQTSGGLFWRENT
;
A
#
# COMPACT_ATOMS: atom_id res chain seq x y z
N ASP A 1 -25.49 5.76 -8.25
CA ASP A 1 -25.07 4.63 -9.07
C ASP A 1 -23.97 3.84 -8.32
N ALA A 2 -23.63 2.67 -8.85
CA ALA A 2 -22.71 1.75 -8.16
C ALA A 2 -21.30 2.33 -8.00
N SER A 3 -20.81 3.10 -8.99
CA SER A 3 -19.49 3.72 -8.91
C SER A 3 -19.42 4.77 -7.83
N GLU A 4 -20.45 5.59 -7.73
CA GLU A 4 -20.52 6.63 -6.72
C GLU A 4 -20.63 6.02 -5.33
N ALA A 5 -21.44 4.97 -5.17
CA ALA A 5 -21.56 4.28 -3.89
C ALA A 5 -20.25 3.63 -3.48
N ALA A 6 -19.52 3.02 -4.42
CA ALA A 6 -18.23 2.41 -4.15
C ALA A 6 -17.20 3.45 -3.74
N ASN A 7 -17.17 4.59 -4.41
CA ASN A 7 -16.27 5.69 -4.05
C ASN A 7 -16.57 6.25 -2.67
N THR A 8 -17.86 6.38 -2.35
CA THR A 8 -18.29 6.87 -1.04
C THR A 8 -17.89 5.90 0.06
N GLN A 9 -18.11 4.59 -0.17
CA GLN A 9 -17.70 3.56 0.77
C GLN A 9 -16.20 3.63 1.06
N PHE A 10 -15.40 3.74 0.02
CA PHE A 10 -13.95 3.81 0.16
C PHE A 10 -13.54 5.06 0.94
N ARG A 11 -14.08 6.23 0.56
CA ARG A 11 -13.76 7.47 1.26
C ARG A 11 -14.10 7.39 2.75
N ASN A 12 -15.27 6.85 3.07
CA ASN A 12 -15.68 6.73 4.46
C ASN A 12 -14.77 5.79 5.25
N ALA A 13 -14.34 4.71 4.63
CA ALA A 13 -13.46 3.74 5.26
C ALA A 13 -12.09 4.34 5.57
N VAL A 14 -11.52 5.14 4.65
CA VAL A 14 -10.18 5.69 4.85
C VAL A 14 -10.17 7.04 5.56
N TRP A 15 -11.27 7.78 5.54
CA TRP A 15 -11.34 9.10 6.16
C TRP A 15 -11.02 9.06 7.65
N GLY A 16 -11.60 8.08 8.35
CA GLY A 16 -11.34 7.92 9.78
C GLY A 16 -9.88 7.66 10.10
N LEU A 17 -9.13 7.10 9.15
CA LEU A 17 -7.70 6.84 9.36
C LEU A 17 -6.91 8.13 9.42
N TYR A 18 -7.32 9.15 8.66
CA TYR A 18 -6.63 10.45 8.67
C TYR A 18 -6.90 11.24 9.95
N GLU A 19 -8.02 10.97 10.60
CA GLU A 19 -8.37 11.66 11.84
C GLU A 19 -7.73 11.04 13.07
N ALA A 20 -7.24 9.81 12.95
CA ALA A 20 -6.59 9.12 14.07
C ALA A 20 -5.25 9.77 14.40
N PRO A 21 -4.89 9.86 15.69
CA PRO A 21 -3.57 10.39 16.07
C PRO A 21 -2.46 9.55 15.48
N ALA A 22 -1.35 10.20 15.12
CA ALA A 22 -0.19 9.48 14.61
C ALA A 22 0.43 8.63 15.72
N ARG A 23 0.81 7.40 15.37
CA ARG A 23 1.51 6.49 16.28
C ARG A 23 3.00 6.81 16.26
N GLU A 24 3.71 6.32 17.25
CA GLU A 24 5.17 6.32 17.21
C GLU A 24 5.64 5.47 16.04
N LYS A 25 6.85 5.75 15.55
CA LYS A 25 7.46 4.98 14.48
C LYS A 25 7.64 3.52 14.92
N LEU A 26 7.10 2.58 14.15
CA LEU A 26 7.13 1.15 14.47
C LEU A 26 8.12 0.36 13.62
N TRP A 27 8.60 0.95 12.51
CA TRP A 27 9.50 0.24 11.61
C TRP A 27 10.95 0.61 11.84
N SER A 28 11.85 -0.27 11.39
CA SER A 28 13.29 0.02 11.34
C SER A 28 13.84 -0.54 10.03
N GLY A 29 14.87 0.09 9.51
CA GLY A 29 15.48 -0.31 8.25
C GLY A 29 14.57 -0.02 7.06
N GLY A 30 14.81 -0.68 5.94
CA GLY A 30 14.02 -0.51 4.74
C GLY A 30 12.72 -1.32 4.80
N PHE A 31 11.79 -0.96 3.92
CA PHE A 31 10.56 -1.71 3.71
C PHE A 31 10.86 -2.84 2.72
N VAL A 32 10.01 -3.86 2.72
CA VAL A 32 10.09 -4.93 1.73
C VAL A 32 8.90 -4.83 0.77
N ASN A 33 9.10 -5.28 -0.46
CA ASN A 33 8.03 -5.33 -1.45
C ASN A 33 6.98 -6.35 -0.97
N PRO A 34 5.71 -5.96 -0.87
CA PRO A 34 4.68 -6.89 -0.42
C PRO A 34 4.43 -8.07 -1.36
N ALA A 35 4.87 -7.97 -2.62
CA ALA A 35 4.72 -9.02 -3.61
C ALA A 35 6.08 -9.35 -4.21
N GLU A 36 6.76 -10.36 -3.66
CA GLU A 36 8.15 -10.69 -4.03
C GLU A 36 8.32 -11.02 -5.51
N ASN A 37 7.43 -11.84 -6.05
CA ASN A 37 7.53 -12.32 -7.42
C ASN A 37 6.53 -11.59 -8.30
N SER A 38 6.81 -10.31 -8.54
CA SER A 38 5.87 -9.46 -9.25
C SER A 38 6.56 -8.69 -10.37
N MET A 39 5.75 -8.22 -11.32
CA MET A 39 6.20 -7.36 -12.41
C MET A 39 5.39 -6.08 -12.38
N THR A 40 6.07 -4.96 -12.60
CA THR A 40 5.40 -3.66 -12.58
C THR A 40 4.50 -3.48 -13.80
N LEU A 41 3.23 -3.19 -13.55
CA LEU A 41 2.25 -2.86 -14.59
C LEU A 41 2.14 -1.36 -14.79
N VAL A 42 1.91 -0.64 -13.69
CA VAL A 42 1.84 0.81 -13.68
C VAL A 42 2.73 1.29 -12.55
N ASP A 43 3.71 2.11 -12.89
CA ASP A 43 4.66 2.58 -11.91
C ASP A 43 4.20 3.86 -11.23
N TYR A 44 4.76 4.10 -10.04
CA TYR A 44 4.55 5.36 -9.34
C TYR A 44 5.09 6.51 -10.20
N GLY A 45 4.27 7.55 -10.31
CA GLY A 45 4.65 8.72 -11.09
C GLY A 45 4.46 8.56 -12.60
N GLN A 46 4.02 7.39 -13.05
CA GLN A 46 3.78 7.16 -14.47
C GLN A 46 2.63 8.03 -14.95
N VAL A 47 2.82 8.68 -16.08
CA VAL A 47 1.82 9.56 -16.67
C VAL A 47 1.05 8.79 -17.75
N LYS A 48 -0.26 8.81 -17.64
CA LYS A 48 -1.11 8.21 -18.65
C LYS A 48 -1.33 9.19 -19.79
N VAL A 49 -1.08 8.74 -21.02
CA VAL A 49 -1.30 9.56 -22.21
C VAL A 49 -2.46 8.94 -22.99
N THR A 50 -3.49 9.74 -23.26
CA THR A 50 -4.64 9.30 -24.01
C THR A 50 -4.91 10.33 -25.13
N ASN A 51 -4.97 9.85 -26.38
CA ASN A 51 -5.20 10.71 -27.55
C ASN A 51 -4.22 11.87 -27.62
N GLY A 52 -2.95 11.62 -27.26
CA GLY A 52 -1.91 12.63 -27.28
C GLY A 52 -1.95 13.63 -26.13
N GLN A 53 -2.92 13.50 -25.23
CA GLN A 53 -3.03 14.40 -24.09
C GLN A 53 -2.51 13.73 -22.83
N GLN A 54 -1.76 14.49 -22.06
CA GLN A 54 -1.16 14.02 -20.82
C GLN A 54 -2.19 14.02 -19.70
N GLY A 55 -2.37 12.85 -19.06
CA GLY A 55 -3.25 12.75 -17.91
C GLY A 55 -2.52 12.96 -16.60
N SER A 56 -3.14 12.59 -15.49
CA SER A 56 -2.54 12.71 -14.17
C SER A 56 -1.47 11.64 -13.96
N ARG A 57 -0.54 11.92 -13.04
CA ARG A 57 0.45 10.95 -12.63
C ARG A 57 -0.16 9.91 -11.71
N SER A 58 0.34 8.69 -11.78
CA SER A 58 -0.10 7.64 -10.87
C SER A 58 0.52 7.83 -9.49
N ASN A 59 -0.32 7.84 -8.46
CA ASN A 59 0.13 7.90 -7.07
C ASN A 59 0.42 6.51 -6.50
N SER A 60 -0.13 5.49 -7.13
CA SER A 60 0.03 4.10 -6.70
C SER A 60 0.83 3.31 -7.72
N THR A 61 1.24 2.14 -7.32
CA THR A 61 1.95 1.20 -8.17
C THR A 61 1.10 -0.04 -8.32
N LYS A 62 0.89 -0.48 -9.56
CA LYS A 62 0.17 -1.70 -9.85
C LYS A 62 1.13 -2.77 -10.33
N LEU A 63 1.03 -3.95 -9.76
CA LEU A 63 1.91 -5.07 -10.04
C LEU A 63 1.09 -6.26 -10.56
N TYR A 64 1.67 -7.00 -11.52
CA TYR A 64 1.24 -8.36 -11.80
C TYR A 64 1.80 -9.26 -10.72
N THR A 65 0.94 -10.10 -10.15
CA THR A 65 1.31 -10.97 -9.05
C THR A 65 0.91 -12.40 -9.36
N ILE A 66 1.42 -13.34 -8.58
CA ILE A 66 1.10 -14.76 -8.73
C ILE A 66 -0.04 -15.10 -7.78
N PRO A 67 -1.22 -15.49 -8.30
CA PRO A 67 -2.34 -15.81 -7.43
C PRO A 67 -1.99 -16.89 -6.41
N GLY A 68 -2.40 -16.65 -5.17
CA GLY A 68 -2.17 -17.57 -4.06
C GLY A 68 -0.89 -17.34 -3.29
N GLU A 69 0.06 -16.58 -3.83
CA GLU A 69 1.26 -16.26 -3.08
C GLU A 69 0.96 -15.28 -1.95
N PRO A 70 1.78 -15.28 -0.88
CA PRO A 70 1.49 -14.38 0.24
C PRO A 70 1.74 -12.93 -0.12
N CYS A 71 0.83 -12.06 0.31
CA CYS A 71 1.07 -10.62 0.35
C CYS A 71 1.68 -10.32 1.71
N ARG A 72 2.84 -9.70 1.73
CA ARG A 72 3.61 -9.51 2.96
C ARG A 72 3.53 -8.08 3.47
N ALA A 73 3.54 -7.94 4.79
CA ALA A 73 3.61 -6.62 5.40
C ALA A 73 4.95 -5.96 5.01
N PRO A 74 4.91 -4.75 4.43
CA PRO A 74 6.15 -4.09 3.99
C PRO A 74 7.08 -3.71 5.14
N ALA A 75 6.54 -3.51 6.33
CA ALA A 75 7.28 -3.16 7.54
C ALA A 75 6.41 -3.47 8.75
N ASN A 76 7.00 -3.39 9.93
CA ASN A 76 6.25 -3.54 11.18
C ASN A 76 5.15 -2.49 11.25
N GLY A 77 3.99 -2.86 11.80
CA GLY A 77 2.89 -1.92 11.95
C GLY A 77 1.67 -2.54 12.58
N VAL A 78 0.59 -1.77 12.55
CA VAL A 78 -0.72 -2.20 13.06
C VAL A 78 -1.71 -2.14 11.90
N VAL A 79 -2.47 -3.20 11.72
CA VAL A 79 -3.52 -3.24 10.70
C VAL A 79 -4.66 -2.32 11.15
N VAL A 80 -4.90 -1.26 10.38
CA VAL A 80 -5.96 -0.30 10.71
C VAL A 80 -7.19 -0.45 9.81
N LEU A 81 -7.05 -1.22 8.73
CA LEU A 81 -8.17 -1.55 7.86
C LEU A 81 -7.91 -2.92 7.24
N ALA A 82 -8.89 -3.81 7.29
CA ALA A 82 -8.83 -5.12 6.64
C ALA A 82 -10.25 -5.55 6.32
N ARG A 83 -10.70 -5.24 5.10
CA ARG A 83 -12.06 -5.56 4.68
C ARG A 83 -12.17 -5.55 3.17
N ASN A 84 -13.25 -6.11 2.67
CA ASN A 84 -13.58 -6.05 1.25
C ASN A 84 -14.33 -4.75 0.97
N LEU A 85 -13.81 -3.97 0.03
CA LEU A 85 -14.45 -2.73 -0.41
C LEU A 85 -14.81 -2.84 -1.89
N ALA A 86 -15.94 -2.29 -2.26
CA ALA A 86 -16.43 -2.40 -3.63
C ALA A 86 -15.46 -1.78 -4.65
N LEU A 87 -14.80 -0.67 -4.27
CA LEU A 87 -13.88 0.03 -5.17
C LEU A 87 -12.54 -0.71 -5.32
N THR A 88 -12.00 -1.25 -4.24
CA THR A 88 -10.62 -1.73 -4.20
C THR A 88 -10.49 -3.22 -3.90
N GLY A 89 -11.60 -3.92 -3.70
CA GLY A 89 -11.57 -5.35 -3.36
C GLY A 89 -11.10 -5.56 -1.92
N ASN A 90 -10.47 -6.70 -1.69
CA ASN A 90 -9.90 -6.98 -0.37
C ASN A 90 -8.76 -6.01 -0.11
N THR A 91 -8.89 -5.22 0.93
CA THR A 91 -8.01 -4.08 1.21
C THR A 91 -7.40 -4.23 2.60
N VAL A 92 -6.10 -4.03 2.67
CA VAL A 92 -5.37 -3.95 3.95
C VAL A 92 -4.65 -2.63 4.01
N VAL A 93 -4.81 -1.92 5.13
CA VAL A 93 -4.03 -0.71 5.41
C VAL A 93 -3.26 -0.97 6.69
N ILE A 94 -1.95 -0.75 6.63
CA ILE A 94 -1.05 -0.93 7.77
C ILE A 94 -0.49 0.42 8.16
N ASP A 95 -0.65 0.76 9.43
CA ASP A 95 -0.08 1.97 10.01
C ASP A 95 1.27 1.62 10.60
N HIS A 96 2.33 2.16 10.00
CA HIS A 96 3.71 1.92 10.43
C HIS A 96 4.18 2.92 11.48
N GLY A 97 3.34 3.89 11.81
CA GLY A 97 3.70 4.96 12.74
C GLY A 97 4.33 6.15 12.03
N ALA A 98 4.50 7.22 12.77
CA ALA A 98 5.07 8.49 12.29
C ALA A 98 4.38 9.02 11.02
N GLY A 99 3.09 8.69 10.83
CA GLY A 99 2.31 9.12 9.68
C GLY A 99 2.46 8.25 8.43
N MET A 100 3.27 7.20 8.49
CA MET A 100 3.53 6.34 7.34
C MET A 100 2.56 5.17 7.30
N ARG A 101 1.92 4.95 6.15
CA ARG A 101 0.95 3.86 5.97
C ARG A 101 1.13 3.19 4.62
N SER A 102 0.88 1.88 4.61
CA SER A 102 0.80 1.08 3.38
C SER A 102 -0.65 0.77 3.08
N TYR A 103 -1.08 1.02 1.85
CA TYR A 103 -2.42 0.69 1.36
C TYR A 103 -2.25 -0.40 0.31
N LEU A 104 -2.82 -1.57 0.56
CA LEU A 104 -2.70 -2.74 -0.30
C LEU A 104 -4.09 -3.13 -0.79
N TYR A 105 -4.30 -3.10 -2.12
CA TYR A 105 -5.60 -3.29 -2.73
C TYR A 105 -5.61 -4.50 -3.66
N GLY A 106 -6.74 -5.19 -3.70
CA GLY A 106 -6.96 -6.25 -4.68
C GLY A 106 -6.43 -7.62 -4.26
N LEU A 107 -6.35 -7.86 -2.96
CA LEU A 107 -5.92 -9.17 -2.45
C LEU A 107 -6.99 -10.22 -2.74
N GLN A 108 -6.56 -11.46 -2.99
CA GLN A 108 -7.45 -12.58 -3.19
C GLN A 108 -8.15 -12.96 -1.89
N ALA A 109 -7.42 -12.88 -0.78
CA ALA A 109 -7.95 -13.21 0.54
C ALA A 109 -7.24 -12.39 1.61
N LEU A 110 -7.91 -12.18 2.73
CA LEU A 110 -7.37 -11.48 3.89
C LEU A 110 -6.92 -12.50 4.92
N ALA A 111 -5.76 -12.26 5.56
CA ALA A 111 -5.22 -13.13 6.60
C ALA A 111 -5.07 -12.41 7.94
N VAL A 112 -5.47 -11.15 8.02
CA VAL A 112 -5.34 -10.34 9.23
C VAL A 112 -6.65 -9.63 9.53
N SER A 113 -6.76 -9.15 10.76
CA SER A 113 -7.92 -8.38 11.24
C SER A 113 -7.48 -7.01 11.68
N GLU A 114 -8.41 -6.07 11.67
CA GLU A 114 -8.16 -4.71 12.15
C GLU A 114 -7.75 -4.76 13.63
N GLY A 115 -6.71 -3.99 13.95
CA GLY A 115 -6.13 -3.94 15.28
C GLY A 115 -4.96 -4.88 15.49
N GLN A 116 -4.71 -5.80 14.56
CA GLN A 116 -3.64 -6.77 14.69
C GLN A 116 -2.29 -6.13 14.41
N THR A 117 -1.31 -6.43 15.26
CA THR A 117 0.08 -6.03 15.03
C THR A 117 0.74 -7.02 14.06
N VAL A 118 1.48 -6.50 13.10
CA VAL A 118 2.19 -7.32 12.12
C VAL A 118 3.65 -6.94 12.07
N GLU A 119 4.49 -7.91 11.70
CA GLU A 119 5.93 -7.70 11.53
C GLU A 119 6.27 -7.66 10.05
N LYS A 120 7.37 -6.99 9.73
CA LYS A 120 7.87 -6.93 8.35
C LYS A 120 8.02 -8.34 7.78
N GLY A 121 7.47 -8.57 6.61
CA GLY A 121 7.51 -9.86 5.94
C GLY A 121 6.41 -10.83 6.33
N GLN A 122 5.60 -10.50 7.32
CA GLN A 122 4.49 -11.36 7.74
C GLN A 122 3.39 -11.35 6.68
N ALA A 123 2.81 -12.52 6.39
CA ALA A 123 1.72 -12.61 5.43
C ALA A 123 0.47 -11.92 5.99
N VAL A 124 -0.08 -10.99 5.22
CA VAL A 124 -1.31 -10.28 5.59
C VAL A 124 -2.49 -10.70 4.72
N GLY A 125 -2.23 -11.48 3.69
CA GLY A 125 -3.26 -12.00 2.80
C GLY A 125 -2.64 -12.81 1.69
N ALA A 126 -3.48 -13.25 0.76
CA ALA A 126 -3.04 -13.95 -0.45
C ALA A 126 -3.19 -13.01 -1.63
N LEU A 127 -2.21 -13.04 -2.54
CA LEU A 127 -2.21 -12.23 -3.75
C LEU A 127 -3.19 -12.81 -4.77
N GLY A 128 -3.82 -11.92 -5.55
CA GLY A 128 -4.55 -12.29 -6.75
C GLY A 128 -3.66 -12.14 -7.97
N GLU A 129 -4.25 -11.79 -9.12
CA GLU A 129 -3.50 -11.58 -10.36
C GLU A 129 -2.80 -10.23 -10.38
N GLU A 130 -3.31 -9.26 -9.62
CA GLU A 130 -2.76 -7.91 -9.54
C GLU A 130 -2.83 -7.40 -8.11
N LEU A 131 -1.84 -6.58 -7.77
CA LEU A 131 -1.83 -5.85 -6.50
C LEU A 131 -1.61 -4.39 -6.79
N THR A 132 -2.45 -3.54 -6.22
CA THR A 132 -2.21 -2.10 -6.22
C THR A 132 -1.70 -1.71 -4.84
N MET A 133 -0.54 -1.07 -4.79
CA MET A 133 0.01 -0.59 -3.53
C MET A 133 0.21 0.92 -3.58
N ASP A 134 -0.11 1.57 -2.46
CA ASP A 134 0.03 3.00 -2.30
C ASP A 134 0.63 3.24 -0.92
N PHE A 135 1.79 3.88 -0.88
CA PHE A 135 2.46 4.20 0.36
C PHE A 135 2.31 5.69 0.60
N LYS A 136 1.79 6.06 1.77
CA LYS A 136 1.51 7.46 2.06
C LYS A 136 2.19 7.89 3.35
N LEU A 137 2.74 9.11 3.30
CA LEU A 137 3.18 9.82 4.49
C LEU A 137 2.15 10.91 4.74
N GLY A 138 1.32 10.73 5.76
CA GLY A 138 0.13 11.55 5.95
C GLY A 138 -0.84 11.32 4.81
N SER A 139 -1.21 12.36 4.10
CA SER A 139 -2.13 12.28 2.96
C SER A 139 -1.41 12.23 1.61
N LYS A 140 -0.08 12.23 1.60
CA LYS A 140 0.69 12.29 0.36
C LYS A 140 1.32 10.96 0.03
N SER A 141 1.10 10.50 -1.20
CA SER A 141 1.74 9.29 -1.71
C SER A 141 3.23 9.53 -1.93
N VAL A 142 4.02 8.50 -1.64
CA VAL A 142 5.47 8.52 -1.80
C VAL A 142 5.91 7.41 -2.73
N ASN A 143 7.10 7.56 -3.31
CA ASN A 143 7.65 6.57 -4.22
C ASN A 143 8.04 5.31 -3.43
N PRO A 144 7.36 4.16 -3.65
CA PRO A 144 7.62 2.96 -2.86
C PRO A 144 9.01 2.38 -3.08
N TRP A 145 9.58 2.59 -4.27
CA TRP A 145 10.88 1.99 -4.59
C TRP A 145 11.99 2.56 -3.71
N LEU A 146 11.84 3.80 -3.24
CA LEU A 146 12.81 4.39 -2.31
C LEU A 146 12.71 3.75 -0.94
N LEU A 147 11.53 3.26 -0.56
CA LEU A 147 11.32 2.60 0.73
C LEU A 147 11.90 1.19 0.77
N PHE A 148 11.98 0.53 -0.39
CA PHE A 148 12.45 -0.85 -0.47
C PHE A 148 13.96 -0.98 -0.47
N GLN A 149 14.69 0.11 -0.55
CA GLN A 149 16.14 0.06 -0.54
C GLN A 149 16.64 -0.21 0.88
N THR A 150 17.52 -1.18 1.01
CA THR A 150 18.00 -1.62 2.33
C THR A 150 19.12 -0.74 2.87
N SER A 151 19.85 -0.08 1.98
CA SER A 151 20.93 0.82 2.39
C SER A 151 20.83 2.09 1.60
N GLY A 152 21.04 3.19 2.25
CA GLY A 152 20.87 4.47 1.62
C GLY A 152 19.43 4.87 1.49
N GLY A 153 18.61 4.11 0.86
CA GLY A 153 17.20 4.39 0.74
C GLY A 153 16.86 5.86 0.64
N LEU A 154 16.10 6.34 1.57
CA LEU A 154 15.77 7.76 1.69
C LEU A 154 16.84 8.56 2.41
N PHE A 155 17.78 7.89 2.95
CA PHE A 155 18.84 8.54 3.65
C PHE A 155 19.79 9.22 2.72
N TRP A 156 20.27 8.92 2.83
CA TRP A 156 21.23 8.90 2.11
C TRP A 156 22.21 9.07 2.42
N ARG A 157 22.58 8.11 2.44
CA ARG A 157 23.37 7.70 2.60
C ARG A 157 24.26 7.85 2.95
N GLU A 158 24.48 7.45 3.48
CA GLU A 158 25.14 7.21 3.64
C GLU A 158 25.88 7.25 3.52
N ASN A 159 26.12 7.32 3.60
CA ASN A 159 26.64 7.26 3.28
C ASN A 159 26.97 7.38 3.20
N THR A 160 26.98 7.46 3.43
CA THR A 160 27.01 7.42 3.22
C THR A 160 27.17 7.45 3.21
#